data_d65b6a8520f66cc4d8e8b38ec9910ce4
#
_entry.id   d65b6a8520f66cc4d8e8b38ec9910ce4
#
_cell.length_a   1.000
_cell.length_b   1.000
_cell.length_c   1.000
_cell.angle_alpha   90.00
_cell.angle_beta   90.00
_cell.angle_gamma   90.00
#
_symmetry.space_group_name_H-M   'P 1'
#
loop_
_entity.id
_entity.type
_entity.pdbx_description
1 polymer ?
#
loop_
_entity_poly.entity_id
_entity_poly.type
_entity_poly.pdbx_seq_one_letter_code
_entity_poly.pdbx_strand_id
1 'polypeptide(L)'
;AALKSGDKVLIHAATGGVGLAAIQIAKYVGAEVYATAGSNDKRDYLKSLGIQNIYDSRSIEFYEQILNDTHQQGVDIVLNSLTGDAMYKSMQLLKGFGRFIEIGKKDIFENSRIGLDVFKNGLSYHMVDVEKMLFEKPEFLGELLQEIILLIDEHKLHPLEKTIFPLQQVKEAFRYMNASKHIGKVVIDFEHKSDIEIESLAVQFNKNATYLLTGGTGGIGLTFVEWMLNNNATNFILINRNKPSIEAQNKIDTLIAKGANINCIQCNISDKNQLKTIIDNIDHSLPLKGIFHLAGILEDASIQNIHPVSYQNVLTPKIAAYNLHVLTQHLTLDYFVLFSSSAVLFASIGQAAYVSANAFMDALALNRRSNNLPALSIQYGTVADVGLAATNDNRGDRLREEGVSPLQPQDCTTIFTTASVSNNAVIGAFYFDVQK
;
A
#
# COMPACT_ATOMS: atom_id res chain seq x y z
N ALA A 1 23.38 3.90 -22.88
CA ALA A 1 23.28 3.77 -24.34
C ALA A 1 24.60 4.16 -25.06
N ALA A 2 25.47 4.93 -24.42
CA ALA A 2 26.69 5.48 -25.05
C ALA A 2 26.40 6.13 -26.42
N LEU A 3 25.35 6.98 -26.46
CA LEU A 3 24.93 7.69 -27.67
C LEU A 3 26.03 8.65 -28.15
N LYS A 4 26.26 8.69 -29.47
CA LYS A 4 27.30 9.50 -30.09
C LYS A 4 26.70 10.39 -31.18
N SER A 5 27.43 11.45 -31.53
CA SER A 5 27.10 12.30 -32.68
C SER A 5 27.06 11.45 -33.97
N GLY A 6 25.99 11.61 -34.74
CA GLY A 6 25.74 10.86 -35.96
C GLY A 6 25.08 9.49 -35.78
N ASP A 7 24.91 8.97 -34.54
CA ASP A 7 24.10 7.76 -34.27
C ASP A 7 22.64 8.02 -34.67
N LYS A 8 21.96 7.02 -35.21
CA LYS A 8 20.53 7.00 -35.43
C LYS A 8 19.85 6.36 -34.21
N VAL A 9 18.94 7.07 -33.53
CA VAL A 9 18.25 6.57 -32.36
C VAL A 9 16.75 6.50 -32.58
N LEU A 10 16.15 5.32 -32.43
CA LEU A 10 14.70 5.13 -32.39
C LEU A 10 14.19 5.29 -30.96
N ILE A 11 13.25 6.20 -30.77
CA ILE A 11 12.64 6.50 -29.47
C ILE A 11 11.16 6.16 -29.55
N HIS A 12 10.72 5.13 -28.82
CA HIS A 12 9.31 4.79 -28.69
C HIS A 12 8.61 5.64 -27.64
N ALA A 13 7.29 5.80 -27.79
CA ALA A 13 6.47 6.69 -26.93
C ALA A 13 7.12 8.08 -26.78
N ALA A 14 7.61 8.65 -27.85
CA ALA A 14 8.50 9.79 -27.90
C ALA A 14 7.95 11.07 -27.28
N THR A 15 6.62 11.22 -27.16
CA THR A 15 5.96 12.37 -26.50
C THR A 15 5.73 12.18 -25.00
N GLY A 16 6.06 11.02 -24.42
CA GLY A 16 6.06 10.81 -22.98
C GLY A 16 7.25 11.49 -22.30
N GLY A 17 7.25 11.56 -20.97
CA GLY A 17 8.31 12.24 -20.23
C GLY A 17 9.71 11.70 -20.54
N VAL A 18 9.89 10.36 -20.58
CA VAL A 18 11.17 9.75 -20.94
C VAL A 18 11.53 10.01 -22.39
N GLY A 19 10.56 9.91 -23.30
CA GLY A 19 10.77 10.15 -24.74
C GLY A 19 11.23 11.58 -25.03
N LEU A 20 10.58 12.58 -24.43
CA LEU A 20 10.98 13.99 -24.61
C LEU A 20 12.37 14.28 -24.03
N ALA A 21 12.69 13.71 -22.88
CA ALA A 21 14.05 13.82 -22.31
C ALA A 21 15.09 13.18 -23.25
N ALA A 22 14.79 11.99 -23.77
CA ALA A 22 15.68 11.29 -24.70
C ALA A 22 15.88 12.09 -26.01
N ILE A 23 14.84 12.75 -26.52
CA ILE A 23 14.94 13.64 -27.70
C ILE A 23 15.89 14.82 -27.41
N GLN A 24 15.79 15.47 -26.24
CA GLN A 24 16.67 16.56 -25.87
C GLN A 24 18.12 16.10 -25.79
N ILE A 25 18.37 14.96 -25.14
CA ILE A 25 19.72 14.40 -25.02
C ILE A 25 20.27 14.01 -26.40
N ALA A 26 19.44 13.38 -27.26
CA ALA A 26 19.84 13.02 -28.61
C ALA A 26 20.26 14.25 -29.44
N LYS A 27 19.49 15.32 -29.37
CA LYS A 27 19.81 16.59 -30.03
C LYS A 27 21.08 17.24 -29.47
N TYR A 28 21.24 17.24 -28.15
CA TYR A 28 22.44 17.75 -27.50
C TYR A 28 23.71 17.03 -27.95
N VAL A 29 23.64 15.69 -28.07
CA VAL A 29 24.77 14.87 -28.54
C VAL A 29 24.98 14.98 -30.05
N GLY A 30 23.98 15.40 -30.82
CA GLY A 30 24.04 15.46 -32.28
C GLY A 30 23.67 14.13 -32.96
N ALA A 31 22.78 13.34 -32.34
CA ALA A 31 22.23 12.13 -32.93
C ALA A 31 20.98 12.40 -33.78
N GLU A 32 20.74 11.58 -34.78
CA GLU A 32 19.54 11.62 -35.63
C GLU A 32 18.39 10.87 -34.95
N VAL A 33 17.25 11.56 -34.75
CA VAL A 33 16.10 11.00 -34.02
C VAL A 33 15.06 10.42 -34.98
N TYR A 34 14.68 9.17 -34.72
CA TYR A 34 13.53 8.45 -35.25
C TYR A 34 12.54 8.29 -34.09
N ALA A 35 11.29 8.74 -34.26
CA ALA A 35 10.35 8.82 -33.13
C ALA A 35 9.03 8.13 -33.45
N THR A 36 8.43 7.43 -32.48
CA THR A 36 7.07 6.90 -32.64
C THR A 36 6.09 7.55 -31.66
N ALA A 37 4.87 7.83 -32.14
CA ALA A 37 3.77 8.35 -31.32
C ALA A 37 2.40 7.88 -31.83
N GLY A 38 1.45 7.64 -30.91
CA GLY A 38 0.20 6.94 -31.18
C GLY A 38 -0.97 7.81 -31.69
N SER A 39 -0.84 9.14 -31.80
CA SER A 39 -1.90 10.00 -32.33
C SER A 39 -1.34 11.10 -33.22
N ASN A 40 -2.21 11.67 -34.10
CA ASN A 40 -1.81 12.77 -34.97
C ASN A 40 -1.31 13.97 -34.17
N ASP A 41 -2.04 14.40 -33.12
CA ASP A 41 -1.66 15.54 -32.28
C ASP A 41 -0.25 15.36 -31.69
N LYS A 42 0.08 14.14 -31.26
CA LYS A 42 1.40 13.80 -30.73
C LYS A 42 2.47 13.82 -31.82
N ARG A 43 2.15 13.34 -33.01
CA ARG A 43 3.08 13.40 -34.16
C ARG A 43 3.32 14.85 -34.60
N ASP A 44 2.26 15.67 -34.62
CA ASP A 44 2.38 17.09 -34.95
C ASP A 44 3.19 17.85 -33.91
N TYR A 45 3.04 17.49 -32.64
CA TYR A 45 3.90 18.04 -31.59
C TYR A 45 5.39 17.68 -31.81
N LEU A 46 5.70 16.43 -32.19
CA LEU A 46 7.07 16.04 -32.51
C LEU A 46 7.62 16.81 -33.73
N LYS A 47 6.79 17.06 -34.76
CA LYS A 47 7.16 17.92 -35.89
C LYS A 47 7.50 19.34 -35.43
N SER A 48 6.72 19.91 -34.52
CA SER A 48 6.98 21.25 -33.97
C SER A 48 8.30 21.32 -33.22
N LEU A 49 8.76 20.20 -32.66
CA LEU A 49 10.10 20.07 -32.07
C LEU A 49 11.20 19.91 -33.14
N GLY A 50 10.88 19.90 -34.43
CA GLY A 50 11.85 19.75 -35.53
C GLY A 50 12.29 18.30 -35.78
N ILE A 51 11.56 17.31 -35.29
CA ILE A 51 11.79 15.89 -35.64
C ILE A 51 11.19 15.61 -37.00
N GLN A 52 11.95 15.02 -37.90
CA GLN A 52 11.52 14.73 -39.27
C GLN A 52 11.04 13.29 -39.41
N ASN A 53 11.72 12.34 -38.78
CA ASN A 53 11.43 10.90 -38.88
C ASN A 53 10.42 10.47 -37.80
N ILE A 54 9.11 10.50 -38.14
CA ILE A 54 8.03 10.28 -37.17
C ILE A 54 7.06 9.22 -37.70
N TYR A 55 6.77 8.20 -36.87
CA TYR A 55 5.99 7.02 -37.25
C TYR A 55 4.85 6.75 -36.25
N ASP A 56 3.86 5.95 -36.68
CA ASP A 56 2.77 5.52 -35.82
C ASP A 56 3.21 4.36 -34.91
N SER A 57 3.07 4.52 -33.58
CA SER A 57 3.39 3.49 -32.60
C SER A 57 2.27 2.44 -32.41
N ARG A 58 1.10 2.61 -33.04
CA ARG A 58 -0.06 1.71 -32.91
C ARG A 58 -0.07 0.59 -33.94
N SER A 59 0.79 0.65 -34.92
CA SER A 59 0.99 -0.40 -35.90
C SER A 59 2.47 -0.77 -35.94
N ILE A 60 2.77 -1.97 -36.46
CA ILE A 60 4.15 -2.43 -36.70
C ILE A 60 4.72 -1.94 -38.04
N GLU A 61 3.97 -1.12 -38.77
CA GLU A 61 4.40 -0.54 -40.07
C GLU A 61 5.62 0.37 -39.95
N PHE A 62 5.85 0.94 -38.74
CA PHE A 62 7.05 1.73 -38.47
C PHE A 62 8.33 0.97 -38.85
N TYR A 63 8.33 -0.36 -38.78
CA TYR A 63 9.46 -1.20 -39.11
C TYR A 63 9.88 -1.02 -40.58
N GLU A 64 8.95 -1.25 -41.49
CA GLU A 64 9.22 -1.12 -42.96
C GLU A 64 9.51 0.34 -43.35
N GLN A 65 8.81 1.28 -42.74
CA GLN A 65 9.03 2.70 -42.99
C GLN A 65 10.45 3.14 -42.61
N ILE A 66 10.92 2.77 -41.38
CA ILE A 66 12.27 3.09 -40.94
C ILE A 66 13.32 2.38 -41.81
N LEU A 67 13.14 1.15 -42.18
CA LEU A 67 14.06 0.47 -43.13
C LEU A 67 14.17 1.20 -44.44
N ASN A 68 13.07 1.65 -44.99
CA ASN A 68 13.08 2.42 -46.25
C ASN A 68 13.81 3.76 -46.05
N ASP A 69 13.49 4.53 -45.01
CA ASP A 69 14.10 5.83 -44.73
C ASP A 69 15.58 5.74 -44.34
N THR A 70 16.01 4.59 -43.86
CA THR A 70 17.41 4.31 -43.54
C THR A 70 18.15 3.56 -44.64
N HIS A 71 17.56 3.42 -45.85
CA HIS A 71 18.12 2.66 -46.95
C HIS A 71 18.53 1.23 -46.55
N GLN A 72 17.68 0.54 -45.83
CA GLN A 72 17.83 -0.83 -45.31
C GLN A 72 18.97 -0.97 -44.27
N GLN A 73 19.51 0.13 -43.76
CA GLN A 73 20.60 0.09 -42.75
C GLN A 73 20.08 -0.06 -41.32
N GLY A 74 18.88 0.44 -41.03
CA GLY A 74 18.32 0.47 -39.68
C GLY A 74 18.93 1.56 -38.79
N VAL A 75 18.84 1.37 -37.47
CA VAL A 75 19.25 2.35 -36.45
C VAL A 75 20.37 1.80 -35.54
N ASP A 76 21.10 2.69 -34.88
CA ASP A 76 22.21 2.31 -34.00
C ASP A 76 21.71 2.00 -32.59
N ILE A 77 20.65 2.69 -32.13
CA ILE A 77 20.07 2.56 -30.79
C ILE A 77 18.57 2.53 -30.88
N VAL A 78 17.94 1.68 -30.05
CA VAL A 78 16.50 1.71 -29.77
C VAL A 78 16.30 1.98 -28.29
N LEU A 79 15.51 3.00 -27.96
CA LEU A 79 14.96 3.20 -26.62
C LEU A 79 13.53 2.66 -26.62
N ASN A 80 13.34 1.50 -26.01
CA ASN A 80 12.09 0.75 -26.07
C ASN A 80 11.25 0.89 -24.81
N SER A 81 9.94 0.95 -25.02
CA SER A 81 8.88 0.83 -24.01
C SER A 81 7.66 0.06 -24.54
N LEU A 82 7.78 -0.53 -25.75
CA LEU A 82 6.73 -1.34 -26.37
C LEU A 82 6.93 -2.81 -25.99
N THR A 83 5.88 -3.60 -26.13
CA THR A 83 5.87 -5.02 -25.77
C THR A 83 5.55 -5.92 -26.98
N GLY A 84 5.84 -7.22 -26.87
CA GLY A 84 5.48 -8.24 -27.84
C GLY A 84 6.09 -8.01 -29.22
N ASP A 85 5.29 -8.15 -30.27
CA ASP A 85 5.77 -8.05 -31.66
C ASP A 85 6.42 -6.72 -32.01
N ALA A 86 5.93 -5.62 -31.46
CA ALA A 86 6.51 -4.30 -31.67
C ALA A 86 7.92 -4.20 -31.09
N MET A 87 8.17 -4.79 -29.90
CA MET A 87 9.50 -4.89 -29.32
C MET A 87 10.43 -5.72 -30.22
N TYR A 88 9.98 -6.90 -30.66
CA TYR A 88 10.77 -7.78 -31.52
C TYR A 88 11.13 -7.11 -32.86
N LYS A 89 10.17 -6.44 -33.48
CA LYS A 89 10.41 -5.65 -34.72
C LYS A 89 11.43 -4.52 -34.48
N SER A 90 11.36 -3.88 -33.33
CA SER A 90 12.32 -2.82 -32.96
C SER A 90 13.74 -3.38 -32.78
N MET A 91 13.90 -4.59 -32.26
CA MET A 91 15.20 -5.26 -32.19
C MET A 91 15.75 -5.58 -33.59
N GLN A 92 14.88 -5.97 -34.53
CA GLN A 92 15.26 -6.27 -35.93
C GLN A 92 15.70 -5.03 -36.74
N LEU A 93 15.34 -3.80 -36.26
CA LEU A 93 15.79 -2.53 -36.84
C LEU A 93 17.22 -2.17 -36.49
N LEU A 94 17.84 -2.85 -35.54
CA LEU A 94 19.18 -2.53 -35.10
C LEU A 94 20.21 -2.97 -36.15
N LYS A 95 21.15 -2.08 -36.46
CA LYS A 95 22.38 -2.37 -37.18
C LYS A 95 23.24 -3.41 -36.46
N GLY A 96 24.23 -3.94 -37.13
CA GLY A 96 25.25 -4.76 -36.49
C GLY A 96 25.88 -3.99 -35.31
N PHE A 97 26.02 -4.67 -34.17
CA PHE A 97 26.47 -4.10 -32.89
C PHE A 97 25.59 -2.98 -32.31
N GLY A 98 24.33 -2.90 -32.74
CA GLY A 98 23.35 -1.96 -32.22
C GLY A 98 22.98 -2.24 -30.74
N ARG A 99 22.40 -1.26 -30.10
CA ARG A 99 22.10 -1.28 -28.66
C ARG A 99 20.60 -1.12 -28.41
N PHE A 100 19.98 -2.14 -27.84
CA PHE A 100 18.59 -2.11 -27.43
C PHE A 100 18.49 -1.74 -25.94
N ILE A 101 17.85 -0.61 -25.64
CA ILE A 101 17.66 -0.11 -24.28
C ILE A 101 16.22 -0.30 -23.88
N GLU A 102 15.95 -1.24 -23.02
CA GLU A 102 14.61 -1.56 -22.52
C GLU A 102 14.31 -0.82 -21.22
N ILE A 103 13.22 -0.06 -21.21
CA ILE A 103 12.72 0.61 -20.01
C ILE A 103 11.36 0.06 -19.57
N GLY A 104 10.72 -0.77 -20.39
CA GLY A 104 9.48 -1.48 -20.08
C GLY A 104 9.74 -2.68 -19.16
N LYS A 105 8.90 -2.86 -18.16
CA LYS A 105 9.05 -3.98 -17.22
C LYS A 105 8.16 -5.18 -17.57
N LYS A 106 7.12 -5.01 -18.40
CA LYS A 106 6.08 -6.01 -18.62
C LYS A 106 6.64 -7.35 -19.14
N ASP A 107 7.35 -7.34 -20.27
CA ASP A 107 7.88 -8.57 -20.87
C ASP A 107 8.93 -9.24 -19.96
N ILE A 108 9.65 -8.47 -19.15
CA ILE A 108 10.62 -8.97 -18.16
C ILE A 108 9.90 -9.73 -17.03
N PHE A 109 8.85 -9.15 -16.44
CA PHE A 109 8.09 -9.81 -15.37
C PHE A 109 7.26 -11.00 -15.86
N GLU A 110 6.76 -10.95 -17.09
CA GLU A 110 6.06 -12.08 -17.72
C GLU A 110 7.02 -13.19 -18.21
N ASN A 111 8.34 -12.99 -18.07
CA ASN A 111 9.39 -13.89 -18.52
C ASN A 111 9.21 -14.25 -20.02
N SER A 112 8.94 -13.24 -20.85
CA SER A 112 8.70 -13.40 -22.28
C SER A 112 9.95 -13.96 -22.98
N ARG A 113 9.75 -14.82 -23.98
CA ARG A 113 10.86 -15.45 -24.72
C ARG A 113 11.21 -14.64 -25.96
N ILE A 114 12.50 -14.43 -26.18
CA ILE A 114 13.03 -13.76 -27.38
C ILE A 114 13.78 -14.81 -28.22
N GLY A 115 13.52 -14.83 -29.53
CA GLY A 115 14.27 -15.62 -30.45
C GLY A 115 15.71 -15.13 -30.57
N LEU A 116 16.69 -16.02 -30.53
CA LEU A 116 18.13 -15.66 -30.52
C LEU A 116 18.64 -15.18 -31.89
N ASP A 117 17.86 -15.29 -32.93
CA ASP A 117 18.26 -14.84 -34.30
C ASP A 117 18.53 -13.33 -34.37
N VAL A 118 17.85 -12.53 -33.56
CA VAL A 118 18.12 -11.07 -33.49
C VAL A 118 19.53 -10.76 -33.06
N PHE A 119 20.16 -11.62 -32.26
CA PHE A 119 21.53 -11.43 -31.77
C PHE A 119 22.64 -11.82 -32.72
N LYS A 120 22.32 -12.42 -33.90
CA LYS A 120 23.31 -12.87 -34.88
C LYS A 120 24.25 -11.78 -35.37
N ASN A 121 23.82 -10.51 -35.33
CA ASN A 121 24.61 -9.35 -35.73
C ASN A 121 25.30 -8.65 -34.54
N GLY A 122 25.43 -9.32 -33.40
CA GLY A 122 26.17 -8.79 -32.23
C GLY A 122 25.46 -7.66 -31.47
N LEU A 123 24.15 -7.56 -31.57
CA LEU A 123 23.40 -6.55 -30.84
C LEU A 123 23.51 -6.77 -29.30
N SER A 124 23.42 -5.67 -28.56
CA SER A 124 23.40 -5.68 -27.08
C SER A 124 22.01 -5.32 -26.58
N TYR A 125 21.52 -6.07 -25.59
CA TYR A 125 20.26 -5.79 -24.90
C TYR A 125 20.55 -5.33 -23.47
N HIS A 126 20.03 -4.15 -23.09
CA HIS A 126 20.23 -3.55 -21.80
C HIS A 126 18.88 -3.23 -21.15
N MET A 127 18.57 -3.88 -20.03
CA MET A 127 17.46 -3.48 -19.17
C MET A 127 17.87 -2.31 -18.28
N VAL A 128 17.06 -1.26 -18.24
CA VAL A 128 17.25 -0.12 -17.34
C VAL A 128 16.11 -0.08 -16.31
N ASP A 129 16.42 -0.44 -15.09
CA ASP A 129 15.53 -0.36 -13.94
C ASP A 129 16.04 0.70 -12.96
N VAL A 130 15.47 1.92 -13.07
CA VAL A 130 15.87 3.06 -12.22
C VAL A 130 15.49 2.82 -10.76
N GLU A 131 14.39 2.13 -10.48
CA GLU A 131 13.97 1.80 -9.13
C GLU A 131 15.02 0.90 -8.43
N LYS A 132 15.44 -0.17 -9.11
CA LYS A 132 16.51 -1.03 -8.60
C LYS A 132 17.84 -0.28 -8.43
N MET A 133 18.18 0.60 -9.38
CA MET A 133 19.37 1.43 -9.28
C MET A 133 19.33 2.40 -8.10
N LEU A 134 18.15 2.91 -7.71
CA LEU A 134 18.00 3.79 -6.56
C LEU A 134 18.44 3.12 -5.25
N PHE A 135 18.17 1.82 -5.11
CA PHE A 135 18.55 1.05 -3.92
C PHE A 135 19.97 0.47 -3.99
N GLU A 136 20.39 0.01 -5.17
CA GLU A 136 21.67 -0.69 -5.31
C GLU A 136 22.84 0.23 -5.68
N LYS A 137 22.57 1.36 -6.34
CA LYS A 137 23.60 2.30 -6.85
C LYS A 137 23.20 3.77 -6.67
N PRO A 138 22.82 4.21 -5.44
CA PRO A 138 22.31 5.57 -5.21
C PRO A 138 23.34 6.65 -5.56
N GLU A 139 24.62 6.41 -5.32
CA GLU A 139 25.71 7.34 -5.65
C GLU A 139 25.79 7.61 -7.14
N PHE A 140 25.73 6.56 -7.97
CA PHE A 140 25.74 6.69 -9.43
C PHE A 140 24.54 7.49 -9.95
N LEU A 141 23.34 7.27 -9.37
CA LEU A 141 22.18 8.09 -9.73
C LEU A 141 22.33 9.54 -9.28
N GLY A 142 22.97 9.78 -8.13
CA GLY A 142 23.29 11.11 -7.65
C GLY A 142 24.22 11.86 -8.61
N GLU A 143 25.27 11.21 -9.11
CA GLU A 143 26.19 11.77 -10.12
C GLU A 143 25.47 12.13 -11.41
N LEU A 144 24.62 11.22 -11.94
CA LEU A 144 23.80 11.49 -13.14
C LEU A 144 22.83 12.66 -12.93
N LEU A 145 22.23 12.78 -11.74
CA LEU A 145 21.34 13.89 -11.43
C LEU A 145 22.07 15.23 -11.42
N GLN A 146 23.27 15.26 -10.84
CA GLN A 146 24.12 16.46 -10.85
C GLN A 146 24.52 16.86 -12.27
N GLU A 147 24.87 15.90 -13.12
CA GLU A 147 25.17 16.16 -14.53
C GLU A 147 23.96 16.77 -15.26
N ILE A 148 22.77 16.22 -15.05
CA ILE A 148 21.51 16.74 -15.63
C ILE A 148 21.24 18.17 -15.16
N ILE A 149 21.44 18.46 -13.86
CA ILE A 149 21.24 19.81 -13.30
C ILE A 149 22.19 20.80 -13.95
N LEU A 150 23.47 20.45 -14.08
CA LEU A 150 24.45 21.29 -14.76
C LEU A 150 24.06 21.58 -16.23
N LEU A 151 23.58 20.58 -16.95
CA LEU A 151 23.12 20.76 -18.33
C LEU A 151 21.86 21.65 -18.43
N ILE A 152 21.01 21.64 -17.41
CA ILE A 152 19.85 22.55 -17.32
C ILE A 152 20.32 23.97 -17.02
N ASP A 153 21.22 24.17 -16.08
CA ASP A 153 21.79 25.49 -15.72
C ASP A 153 22.54 26.11 -16.90
N GLU A 154 23.20 25.29 -17.71
CA GLU A 154 23.88 25.71 -18.96
C GLU A 154 22.88 25.91 -20.14
N HIS A 155 21.58 25.77 -19.92
CA HIS A 155 20.52 25.86 -20.95
C HIS A 155 20.65 24.87 -22.10
N LYS A 156 21.35 23.75 -21.91
CA LYS A 156 21.50 22.66 -22.89
C LYS A 156 20.32 21.69 -22.84
N LEU A 157 19.74 21.51 -21.65
CA LEU A 157 18.49 20.81 -21.44
C LEU A 157 17.46 21.77 -20.84
N HIS A 158 16.17 21.51 -21.11
CA HIS A 158 15.07 22.33 -20.61
C HIS A 158 14.05 21.48 -19.85
N PRO A 159 13.32 22.06 -18.89
CA PRO A 159 12.19 21.37 -18.25
C PRO A 159 11.21 20.85 -19.31
N LEU A 160 10.66 19.67 -19.05
CA LEU A 160 9.73 19.03 -19.98
C LEU A 160 8.37 19.76 -20.00
N GLU A 161 7.67 19.67 -21.13
CA GLU A 161 6.27 20.09 -21.24
C GLU A 161 5.43 19.42 -20.15
N LYS A 162 4.50 20.16 -19.57
CA LYS A 162 3.65 19.66 -18.48
C LYS A 162 2.21 20.13 -18.61
N THR A 163 1.28 19.24 -18.26
CA THR A 163 -0.13 19.57 -18.04
C THR A 163 -0.38 19.64 -16.55
N ILE A 164 -0.85 20.78 -16.06
CA ILE A 164 -1.08 21.03 -14.63
C ILE A 164 -2.56 20.83 -14.33
N PHE A 165 -2.86 20.07 -13.31
CA PHE A 165 -4.21 19.91 -12.75
C PHE A 165 -4.21 20.40 -11.30
N PRO A 166 -5.22 21.19 -10.90
CA PRO A 166 -5.42 21.50 -9.49
C PRO A 166 -5.79 20.23 -8.71
N LEU A 167 -5.54 20.21 -7.40
CA LEU A 167 -5.75 19.03 -6.56
C LEU A 167 -7.18 18.49 -6.62
N GLN A 168 -8.20 19.35 -6.79
CA GLN A 168 -9.61 18.94 -6.97
C GLN A 168 -9.83 18.07 -8.21
N GLN A 169 -9.01 18.22 -9.21
CA GLN A 169 -9.09 17.49 -10.48
C GLN A 169 -8.13 16.29 -10.53
N VAL A 170 -7.69 15.79 -9.38
CA VAL A 170 -6.77 14.64 -9.32
C VAL A 170 -7.32 13.41 -10.04
N LYS A 171 -8.64 13.15 -9.95
CA LYS A 171 -9.29 12.03 -10.65
C LYS A 171 -9.23 12.20 -12.17
N GLU A 172 -9.43 13.42 -12.65
CA GLU A 172 -9.32 13.78 -14.06
C GLU A 172 -7.89 13.66 -14.57
N ALA A 173 -6.90 14.07 -13.76
CA ALA A 173 -5.48 13.91 -14.07
C ALA A 173 -5.12 12.43 -14.27
N PHE A 174 -5.56 11.54 -13.36
CA PHE A 174 -5.34 10.10 -13.51
C PHE A 174 -6.06 9.50 -14.73
N ARG A 175 -7.30 9.92 -15.03
CA ARG A 175 -8.02 9.51 -16.23
C ARG A 175 -7.32 9.98 -17.51
N TYR A 176 -6.83 11.22 -17.52
CA TYR A 176 -6.07 11.80 -18.62
C TYR A 176 -4.78 11.02 -18.88
N MET A 177 -4.06 10.67 -17.83
CA MET A 177 -2.84 9.85 -17.89
C MET A 177 -3.15 8.44 -18.38
N ASN A 178 -4.17 7.77 -17.84
CA ASN A 178 -4.58 6.42 -18.23
C ASN A 178 -5.04 6.35 -19.70
N ALA A 179 -5.69 7.39 -20.21
CA ALA A 179 -6.07 7.49 -21.61
C ALA A 179 -4.87 7.76 -22.54
N SER A 180 -3.65 7.84 -22.01
CA SER A 180 -2.42 8.15 -22.77
C SER A 180 -2.53 9.40 -23.65
N LYS A 181 -3.31 10.41 -23.21
CA LYS A 181 -3.50 11.66 -23.96
C LYS A 181 -2.42 12.69 -23.70
N HIS A 182 -1.73 12.61 -22.58
CA HIS A 182 -0.71 13.56 -22.14
C HIS A 182 0.50 13.61 -23.09
N ILE A 183 1.08 14.80 -23.17
CA ILE A 183 2.41 15.08 -23.72
C ILE A 183 3.28 15.54 -22.53
N GLY A 184 4.48 15.01 -22.39
CA GLY A 184 5.39 15.33 -21.29
C GLY A 184 4.90 14.78 -19.94
N LYS A 185 4.73 15.66 -18.96
CA LYS A 185 4.40 15.33 -17.57
C LYS A 185 3.01 15.77 -17.18
N VAL A 186 2.34 15.00 -16.32
CA VAL A 186 1.13 15.42 -15.61
C VAL A 186 1.52 15.83 -14.21
N VAL A 187 1.16 17.02 -13.79
CA VAL A 187 1.52 17.61 -12.49
C VAL A 187 0.24 17.95 -11.74
N ILE A 188 0.19 17.60 -10.45
CA ILE A 188 -0.85 18.04 -9.55
C ILE A 188 -0.34 19.27 -8.79
N ASP A 189 -1.07 20.38 -8.90
CA ASP A 189 -0.74 21.63 -8.22
C ASP A 189 -1.41 21.68 -6.84
N PHE A 190 -0.61 21.86 -5.81
CA PHE A 190 -1.01 22.00 -4.41
C PHE A 190 -0.94 23.45 -3.90
N GLU A 191 -0.42 24.38 -4.70
CA GLU A 191 -0.22 25.78 -4.26
C GLU A 191 -1.53 26.58 -4.21
N HIS A 192 -2.47 26.23 -5.08
CA HIS A 192 -3.79 26.84 -5.04
C HIS A 192 -4.58 26.24 -3.89
N LYS A 193 -4.58 26.95 -2.76
CA LYS A 193 -5.46 26.67 -1.61
C LYS A 193 -6.90 26.84 -2.06
N SER A 194 -7.46 25.81 -2.60
CA SER A 194 -8.90 25.68 -2.67
C SER A 194 -9.37 25.12 -1.34
N ASP A 195 -10.59 25.48 -0.96
CA ASP A 195 -11.29 24.91 0.19
C ASP A 195 -11.54 23.41 -0.02
N ILE A 196 -10.45 22.63 0.00
CA ILE A 196 -10.57 21.21 0.23
C ILE A 196 -10.80 21.12 1.72
N GLU A 197 -12.05 20.95 2.11
CA GLU A 197 -12.36 20.41 3.42
C GLU A 197 -11.66 19.05 3.51
N ILE A 198 -10.46 19.06 4.07
CA ILE A 198 -9.88 17.85 4.61
C ILE A 198 -10.78 17.57 5.81
N GLU A 199 -11.78 16.71 5.63
CA GLU A 199 -12.45 16.13 6.79
C GLU A 199 -11.36 15.63 7.70
N SER A 200 -11.23 16.31 8.84
CA SER A 200 -10.30 15.89 9.87
C SER A 200 -10.68 14.44 10.21
N LEU A 201 -9.83 13.48 9.87
CA LEU A 201 -9.97 12.07 10.30
C LEU A 201 -9.78 11.95 11.82
N ALA A 202 -9.90 13.06 12.56
CA ALA A 202 -9.79 13.06 13.99
C ALA A 202 -10.98 12.33 14.60
N VAL A 203 -10.76 11.08 14.98
CA VAL A 203 -11.70 10.33 15.83
C VAL A 203 -11.78 11.08 17.16
N GLN A 204 -12.95 11.56 17.49
CA GLN A 204 -13.21 12.17 18.79
C GLN A 204 -14.15 11.31 19.61
N PHE A 205 -13.75 11.02 20.83
CA PHE A 205 -14.57 10.30 21.80
C PHE A 205 -15.37 11.29 22.65
N ASN A 206 -16.51 10.80 23.16
CA ASN A 206 -17.32 11.58 24.07
C ASN A 206 -16.79 11.42 25.51
N LYS A 207 -16.36 12.54 26.13
CA LYS A 207 -15.90 12.53 27.53
C LYS A 207 -16.96 12.10 28.54
N ASN A 208 -18.24 12.26 28.20
CA ASN A 208 -19.38 11.88 29.05
C ASN A 208 -19.92 10.49 28.68
N ALA A 209 -19.06 9.58 28.25
CA ALA A 209 -19.41 8.23 27.87
C ALA A 209 -18.41 7.23 28.43
N THR A 210 -18.83 5.97 28.50
CA THR A 210 -18.00 4.84 28.94
C THR A 210 -17.56 4.01 27.74
N TYR A 211 -16.30 3.57 27.75
CA TYR A 211 -15.70 2.69 26.77
C TYR A 211 -15.23 1.40 27.42
N LEU A 212 -15.70 0.27 26.89
CA LEU A 212 -15.40 -1.06 27.42
C LEU A 212 -14.38 -1.75 26.54
N LEU A 213 -13.25 -2.16 27.13
CA LEU A 213 -12.20 -2.89 26.45
C LEU A 213 -12.00 -4.28 27.06
N THR A 214 -12.25 -5.34 26.31
CA THR A 214 -11.91 -6.70 26.74
C THR A 214 -10.47 -7.01 26.34
N GLY A 215 -9.72 -7.64 27.22
CA GLY A 215 -8.27 -7.73 27.06
C GLY A 215 -7.57 -6.36 27.24
N GLY A 216 -8.26 -5.42 27.87
CA GLY A 216 -7.88 -4.02 27.95
C GLY A 216 -6.63 -3.74 28.78
N THR A 217 -6.19 -4.65 29.66
CA THR A 217 -4.93 -4.53 30.42
C THR A 217 -3.71 -5.07 29.65
N GLY A 218 -3.90 -5.62 28.45
CA GLY A 218 -2.81 -5.99 27.55
C GLY A 218 -2.14 -4.77 26.89
N GLY A 219 -0.96 -4.96 26.30
CA GLY A 219 -0.17 -3.88 25.73
C GLY A 219 -0.93 -3.06 24.67
N ILE A 220 -1.59 -3.70 23.71
CA ILE A 220 -2.42 -3.00 22.70
C ILE A 220 -3.61 -2.29 23.38
N GLY A 221 -4.26 -2.94 24.36
CA GLY A 221 -5.39 -2.36 25.09
C GLY A 221 -5.00 -1.05 25.79
N LEU A 222 -3.89 -1.05 26.53
CA LEU A 222 -3.40 0.14 27.23
C LEU A 222 -2.92 1.23 26.25
N THR A 223 -2.38 0.87 25.09
CA THR A 223 -2.06 1.83 24.02
C THR A 223 -3.33 2.51 23.49
N PHE A 224 -4.42 1.74 23.31
CA PHE A 224 -5.71 2.31 22.92
C PHE A 224 -6.28 3.20 24.01
N VAL A 225 -6.23 2.82 25.29
CA VAL A 225 -6.71 3.66 26.40
C VAL A 225 -5.95 5.00 26.44
N GLU A 226 -4.63 4.98 26.30
CA GLU A 226 -3.83 6.21 26.27
C GLU A 226 -4.18 7.10 25.08
N TRP A 227 -4.30 6.51 23.90
CA TRP A 227 -4.68 7.24 22.69
C TRP A 227 -6.12 7.78 22.78
N MET A 228 -7.08 7.00 23.29
CA MET A 228 -8.47 7.43 23.48
C MET A 228 -8.56 8.56 24.51
N LEU A 229 -7.77 8.52 25.58
CA LEU A 229 -7.68 9.60 26.57
C LEU A 229 -7.21 10.90 25.90
N ASN A 230 -6.19 10.84 25.06
CA ASN A 230 -5.70 12.00 24.31
C ASN A 230 -6.71 12.52 23.26
N ASN A 231 -7.76 11.71 22.95
CA ASN A 231 -8.87 12.07 22.04
C ASN A 231 -10.21 12.19 22.78
N ASN A 232 -10.17 12.70 24.01
CA ASN A 232 -11.32 13.07 24.85
C ASN A 232 -12.09 11.94 25.54
N ALA A 233 -11.75 10.66 25.42
CA ALA A 233 -12.36 9.63 26.25
C ALA A 233 -11.79 9.70 27.68
N THR A 234 -12.65 9.60 28.68
CA THR A 234 -12.20 9.67 30.08
C THR A 234 -12.60 8.46 30.92
N ASN A 235 -13.65 7.72 30.56
CA ASN A 235 -14.17 6.63 31.39
C ASN A 235 -13.98 5.30 30.69
N PHE A 236 -13.30 4.37 31.35
CA PHE A 236 -12.91 3.08 30.80
C PHE A 236 -13.27 1.92 31.74
N ILE A 237 -13.82 0.86 31.17
CA ILE A 237 -13.97 -0.44 31.84
C ILE A 237 -13.04 -1.41 31.12
N LEU A 238 -12.02 -1.91 31.81
CA LEU A 238 -11.07 -2.87 31.30
C LEU A 238 -11.40 -4.25 31.86
N ILE A 239 -11.81 -5.18 30.98
CA ILE A 239 -12.18 -6.53 31.35
C ILE A 239 -11.07 -7.51 30.99
N ASN A 240 -10.59 -8.27 31.97
CA ASN A 240 -9.60 -9.32 31.78
C ASN A 240 -9.91 -10.52 32.68
N ARG A 241 -9.44 -11.73 32.31
CA ARG A 241 -9.58 -12.92 33.15
C ARG A 241 -8.68 -12.87 34.40
N ASN A 242 -7.52 -12.29 34.27
CA ASN A 242 -6.51 -12.16 35.31
C ASN A 242 -6.37 -10.70 35.76
N LYS A 243 -5.86 -10.49 36.95
CA LYS A 243 -5.45 -9.16 37.41
C LYS A 243 -4.35 -8.59 36.48
N PRO A 244 -4.23 -7.26 36.37
CA PRO A 244 -3.13 -6.64 35.64
C PRO A 244 -1.77 -7.11 36.15
N SER A 245 -0.78 -7.23 35.27
CA SER A 245 0.61 -7.39 35.66
C SER A 245 1.12 -6.14 36.37
N ILE A 246 2.25 -6.20 37.06
CA ILE A 246 2.86 -5.04 37.71
C ILE A 246 3.13 -3.91 36.69
N GLU A 247 3.63 -4.26 35.51
CA GLU A 247 3.86 -3.30 34.42
C GLU A 247 2.55 -2.63 33.94
N ALA A 248 1.52 -3.46 33.72
CA ALA A 248 0.21 -2.97 33.30
C ALA A 248 -0.41 -2.07 34.37
N GLN A 249 -0.28 -2.43 35.67
CA GLN A 249 -0.78 -1.62 36.76
C GLN A 249 -0.08 -0.26 36.81
N ASN A 250 1.25 -0.21 36.71
CA ASN A 250 2.01 1.04 36.67
C ASN A 250 1.56 1.96 35.51
N LYS A 251 1.28 1.37 34.35
CA LYS A 251 0.76 2.14 33.21
C LYS A 251 -0.67 2.65 33.46
N ILE A 252 -1.53 1.83 34.05
CA ILE A 252 -2.89 2.22 34.46
C ILE A 252 -2.83 3.38 35.46
N ASP A 253 -1.98 3.32 36.50
CA ASP A 253 -1.82 4.36 37.50
C ASP A 253 -1.34 5.68 36.83
N THR A 254 -0.45 5.59 35.87
CA THR A 254 0.00 6.74 35.10
C THR A 254 -1.14 7.36 34.27
N LEU A 255 -2.01 6.54 33.65
CA LEU A 255 -3.17 7.04 32.91
C LEU A 255 -4.23 7.67 33.81
N ILE A 256 -4.44 7.11 35.00
CA ILE A 256 -5.31 7.69 36.01
C ILE A 256 -4.76 9.07 36.48
N ALA A 257 -3.45 9.18 36.70
CA ALA A 257 -2.82 10.47 37.03
C ALA A 257 -2.96 11.51 35.89
N LYS A 258 -3.09 11.07 34.63
CA LYS A 258 -3.39 11.94 33.48
C LYS A 258 -4.89 12.28 33.33
N GLY A 259 -5.76 11.81 34.23
CA GLY A 259 -7.20 12.13 34.23
C GLY A 259 -8.12 11.04 33.69
N ALA A 260 -7.64 9.85 33.45
CA ALA A 260 -8.50 8.71 33.09
C ALA A 260 -9.21 8.15 34.34
N ASN A 261 -10.51 7.84 34.20
CA ASN A 261 -11.26 7.02 35.14
C ASN A 261 -11.29 5.59 34.64
N ILE A 262 -10.49 4.70 35.23
CA ILE A 262 -10.29 3.33 34.77
C ILE A 262 -10.80 2.37 35.86
N ASN A 263 -11.78 1.54 35.47
CA ASN A 263 -12.28 0.43 36.26
C ASN A 263 -11.80 -0.89 35.69
N CYS A 264 -10.91 -1.59 36.38
CA CYS A 264 -10.41 -2.90 35.99
C CYS A 264 -11.27 -4.00 36.62
N ILE A 265 -11.93 -4.80 35.79
CA ILE A 265 -12.83 -5.87 36.26
C ILE A 265 -12.28 -7.23 35.83
N GLN A 266 -12.12 -8.11 36.82
CA GLN A 266 -11.78 -9.50 36.56
C GLN A 266 -13.05 -10.27 36.20
N CYS A 267 -13.17 -10.69 34.92
CA CYS A 267 -14.34 -11.39 34.41
C CYS A 267 -13.95 -12.34 33.27
N ASN A 268 -14.59 -13.51 33.25
CA ASN A 268 -14.60 -14.36 32.08
C ASN A 268 -15.70 -13.91 31.13
N ILE A 269 -15.33 -13.26 30.02
CA ILE A 269 -16.28 -12.72 29.03
C ILE A 269 -17.13 -13.80 28.33
N SER A 270 -16.77 -15.08 28.47
CA SER A 270 -17.58 -16.21 27.98
C SER A 270 -18.79 -16.50 28.90
N ASP A 271 -18.72 -16.06 30.18
CA ASP A 271 -19.85 -16.09 31.08
C ASP A 271 -20.77 -14.90 30.81
N LYS A 272 -21.85 -15.19 30.08
CA LYS A 272 -22.82 -14.16 29.68
C LYS A 272 -23.49 -13.47 30.89
N ASN A 273 -23.65 -14.16 32.02
CA ASN A 273 -24.31 -13.58 33.20
C ASN A 273 -23.39 -12.60 33.91
N GLN A 274 -22.08 -12.93 34.08
CA GLN A 274 -21.10 -12.01 34.63
C GLN A 274 -20.99 -10.76 33.74
N LEU A 275 -20.89 -10.96 32.42
CA LEU A 275 -20.78 -9.85 31.46
C LEU A 275 -22.05 -8.97 31.49
N LYS A 276 -23.24 -9.59 31.58
CA LYS A 276 -24.51 -8.87 31.73
C LYS A 276 -24.50 -7.97 32.97
N THR A 277 -24.10 -8.52 34.13
CA THR A 277 -24.02 -7.77 35.38
C THR A 277 -23.10 -6.54 35.25
N ILE A 278 -21.98 -6.67 34.55
CA ILE A 278 -21.06 -5.54 34.32
C ILE A 278 -21.74 -4.46 33.48
N ILE A 279 -22.39 -4.86 32.38
CA ILE A 279 -23.05 -3.93 31.46
C ILE A 279 -24.24 -3.23 32.13
N ASP A 280 -25.07 -3.96 32.88
CA ASP A 280 -26.24 -3.42 33.58
C ASP A 280 -25.85 -2.42 34.70
N ASN A 281 -24.65 -2.55 35.26
CA ASN A 281 -24.12 -1.64 36.31
C ASN A 281 -23.38 -0.41 35.77
N ILE A 282 -23.32 -0.21 34.46
CA ILE A 282 -22.74 1.01 33.88
C ILE A 282 -23.64 2.21 34.22
N ASP A 283 -23.04 3.26 34.74
CA ASP A 283 -23.73 4.49 35.10
C ASP A 283 -24.47 5.08 33.90
N HIS A 284 -25.78 5.24 34.02
CA HIS A 284 -26.62 5.82 32.98
C HIS A 284 -26.26 7.28 32.64
N SER A 285 -25.60 8.00 33.56
CA SER A 285 -25.09 9.35 33.31
C SER A 285 -23.82 9.35 32.42
N LEU A 286 -23.14 8.20 32.32
CA LEU A 286 -21.96 7.93 31.51
C LEU A 286 -22.20 6.70 30.62
N PRO A 287 -23.14 6.78 29.66
CA PRO A 287 -23.60 5.61 28.94
C PRO A 287 -22.50 4.91 28.14
N LEU A 288 -22.62 3.60 27.97
CA LEU A 288 -21.72 2.81 27.13
C LEU A 288 -21.85 3.25 25.67
N LYS A 289 -20.77 3.74 25.08
CA LYS A 289 -20.73 4.24 23.70
C LYS A 289 -19.76 3.47 22.81
N GLY A 290 -18.77 2.78 23.41
CA GLY A 290 -17.82 2.01 22.62
C GLY A 290 -17.42 0.70 23.26
N ILE A 291 -17.30 -0.33 22.43
CA ILE A 291 -16.78 -1.65 22.79
C ILE A 291 -15.61 -1.95 21.90
N PHE A 292 -14.48 -2.31 22.52
CA PHE A 292 -13.25 -2.73 21.85
C PHE A 292 -12.89 -4.13 22.35
N HIS A 293 -13.04 -5.11 21.46
CA HIS A 293 -12.82 -6.50 21.83
C HIS A 293 -11.44 -6.97 21.37
N LEU A 294 -10.48 -6.91 22.30
CA LEU A 294 -9.08 -7.34 22.07
C LEU A 294 -8.76 -8.70 22.67
N ALA A 295 -9.67 -9.28 23.48
CA ALA A 295 -9.44 -10.54 24.14
C ALA A 295 -9.17 -11.67 23.16
N GLY A 296 -8.08 -12.39 23.36
CA GLY A 296 -7.68 -13.53 22.54
C GLY A 296 -6.60 -14.35 23.23
N ILE A 297 -6.43 -15.58 22.75
CA ILE A 297 -5.35 -16.50 23.11
C ILE A 297 -4.82 -17.11 21.83
N LEU A 298 -3.56 -17.48 21.85
CA LEU A 298 -2.87 -18.11 20.75
C LEU A 298 -2.24 -19.42 21.25
N GLU A 299 -2.74 -20.54 20.74
CA GLU A 299 -2.18 -21.87 20.94
C GLU A 299 -2.09 -22.52 19.56
N ASP A 300 -0.88 -22.56 18.99
CA ASP A 300 -0.64 -23.11 17.66
C ASP A 300 -0.51 -24.62 17.73
N ALA A 301 -1.24 -25.32 16.85
CA ALA A 301 -1.12 -26.75 16.64
C ALA A 301 -1.54 -27.12 15.22
N SER A 302 -0.85 -28.07 14.59
CA SER A 302 -1.33 -28.61 13.32
C SER A 302 -2.71 -29.26 13.49
N ILE A 303 -3.51 -29.28 12.44
CA ILE A 303 -4.88 -29.86 12.47
C ILE A 303 -4.87 -31.32 13.00
N GLN A 304 -3.83 -32.07 12.68
CA GLN A 304 -3.67 -33.47 13.14
C GLN A 304 -3.39 -33.59 14.65
N ASN A 305 -2.78 -32.55 15.24
CA ASN A 305 -2.30 -32.57 16.63
C ASN A 305 -3.11 -31.61 17.53
N ILE A 306 -4.12 -30.92 17.02
CA ILE A 306 -4.89 -30.00 17.81
C ILE A 306 -5.78 -30.75 18.80
N HIS A 307 -5.58 -30.51 20.09
CA HIS A 307 -6.42 -31.10 21.11
C HIS A 307 -7.73 -30.28 21.24
N PRO A 308 -8.91 -30.92 21.42
CA PRO A 308 -10.20 -30.21 21.55
C PRO A 308 -10.21 -29.10 22.62
N VAL A 309 -9.50 -29.29 23.72
CA VAL A 309 -9.40 -28.28 24.79
C VAL A 309 -8.59 -27.06 24.31
N SER A 310 -7.46 -27.26 23.66
CA SER A 310 -6.66 -26.15 23.08
C SER A 310 -7.46 -25.39 22.01
N TYR A 311 -8.20 -26.11 21.17
CA TYR A 311 -9.09 -25.49 20.20
C TYR A 311 -10.12 -24.59 20.89
N GLN A 312 -10.79 -25.09 21.94
CA GLN A 312 -11.79 -24.33 22.72
C GLN A 312 -11.15 -23.12 23.44
N ASN A 313 -9.96 -23.26 23.99
CA ASN A 313 -9.24 -22.17 24.65
C ASN A 313 -9.02 -20.99 23.72
N VAL A 314 -8.64 -21.25 22.47
CA VAL A 314 -8.39 -20.19 21.45
C VAL A 314 -9.70 -19.59 20.96
N LEU A 315 -10.72 -20.45 20.74
CA LEU A 315 -12.00 -20.03 20.15
C LEU A 315 -12.82 -19.17 21.13
N THR A 316 -12.93 -19.64 22.38
CA THR A 316 -13.85 -19.13 23.38
C THR A 316 -13.73 -17.61 23.63
N PRO A 317 -12.54 -17.03 23.85
CA PRO A 317 -12.43 -15.58 24.08
C PRO A 317 -12.93 -14.72 22.92
N LYS A 318 -12.72 -15.17 21.69
CA LYS A 318 -13.10 -14.39 20.49
C LYS A 318 -14.58 -14.57 20.15
N ILE A 319 -15.13 -15.78 20.30
CA ILE A 319 -16.57 -16.02 20.14
C ILE A 319 -17.37 -15.30 21.22
N ALA A 320 -16.81 -15.02 22.39
CA ALA A 320 -17.45 -14.19 23.40
C ALA A 320 -17.83 -12.77 22.92
N ALA A 321 -17.30 -12.30 21.79
CA ALA A 321 -17.80 -11.11 21.08
C ALA A 321 -19.31 -11.22 20.78
N TYR A 322 -19.84 -12.42 20.60
CA TYR A 322 -21.27 -12.64 20.43
C TYR A 322 -22.07 -12.32 21.70
N ASN A 323 -21.53 -12.60 22.88
CA ASN A 323 -22.17 -12.17 24.13
C ASN A 323 -22.24 -10.65 24.22
N LEU A 324 -21.16 -9.95 23.86
CA LEU A 324 -21.15 -8.49 23.78
C LEU A 324 -22.21 -7.98 22.80
N HIS A 325 -22.31 -8.59 21.61
CA HIS A 325 -23.34 -8.25 20.63
C HIS A 325 -24.73 -8.38 21.20
N VAL A 326 -25.11 -9.57 21.71
CA VAL A 326 -26.45 -9.85 22.21
C VAL A 326 -26.82 -8.93 23.37
N LEU A 327 -25.87 -8.66 24.29
CA LEU A 327 -26.14 -7.84 25.46
C LEU A 327 -26.21 -6.34 25.17
N THR A 328 -25.72 -5.89 23.99
CA THR A 328 -25.62 -4.45 23.66
C THR A 328 -26.27 -4.06 22.34
N GLN A 329 -26.93 -4.98 21.64
CA GLN A 329 -27.57 -4.68 20.35
C GLN A 329 -28.72 -3.65 20.46
N HIS A 330 -29.28 -3.47 21.66
CA HIS A 330 -30.32 -2.49 21.93
C HIS A 330 -29.80 -1.13 22.38
N LEU A 331 -28.45 -1.01 22.60
CA LEU A 331 -27.80 0.23 23.00
C LEU A 331 -27.36 1.02 21.77
N THR A 332 -27.41 2.33 21.86
CA THR A 332 -26.88 3.23 20.82
C THR A 332 -25.37 3.40 21.02
N LEU A 333 -24.61 2.46 20.46
CA LEU A 333 -23.16 2.50 20.46
C LEU A 333 -22.66 3.36 19.29
N ASP A 334 -21.53 4.04 19.49
CA ASP A 334 -20.77 4.71 18.43
C ASP A 334 -19.74 3.74 17.81
N TYR A 335 -19.17 2.86 18.67
CA TYR A 335 -18.12 1.93 18.26
C TYR A 335 -18.39 0.50 18.75
N PHE A 336 -18.24 -0.48 17.86
CA PHE A 336 -18.14 -1.91 18.20
C PHE A 336 -16.99 -2.48 17.38
N VAL A 337 -15.81 -2.53 17.98
CA VAL A 337 -14.54 -2.83 17.29
C VAL A 337 -14.02 -4.20 17.68
N LEU A 338 -13.73 -5.01 16.70
CA LEU A 338 -13.22 -6.37 16.83
C LEU A 338 -11.79 -6.45 16.32
N PHE A 339 -10.88 -6.90 17.19
CA PHE A 339 -9.46 -7.06 16.85
C PHE A 339 -9.23 -8.45 16.25
N SER A 340 -9.43 -8.53 14.94
CA SER A 340 -9.18 -9.72 14.13
C SER A 340 -7.69 -9.82 13.74
N SER A 341 -7.35 -10.69 12.81
CA SER A 341 -5.96 -10.94 12.42
C SER A 341 -5.85 -11.14 10.90
N SER A 342 -4.77 -10.66 10.32
CA SER A 342 -4.37 -10.94 8.92
C SER A 342 -4.18 -12.44 8.64
N ALA A 343 -4.04 -13.27 9.68
CA ALA A 343 -4.02 -14.73 9.55
C ALA A 343 -5.28 -15.30 8.87
N VAL A 344 -6.41 -14.56 8.89
CA VAL A 344 -7.63 -14.94 8.14
C VAL A 344 -7.41 -14.85 6.64
N LEU A 345 -6.56 -13.93 6.17
CA LEU A 345 -6.27 -13.73 4.75
C LEU A 345 -5.15 -14.65 4.25
N PHE A 346 -4.12 -14.89 5.08
CA PHE A 346 -2.88 -15.56 4.65
C PHE A 346 -2.75 -17.01 5.13
N ALA A 347 -3.75 -17.53 5.86
CA ALA A 347 -3.83 -18.94 6.28
C ALA A 347 -2.51 -19.50 6.87
N SER A 348 -2.11 -19.04 8.06
CA SER A 348 -0.89 -19.52 8.72
C SER A 348 -0.98 -20.98 9.16
N ILE A 349 0.07 -21.75 8.85
CA ILE A 349 0.17 -23.18 9.24
C ILE A 349 0.13 -23.29 10.78
N GLY A 350 -0.68 -24.22 11.28
CA GLY A 350 -0.84 -24.45 12.73
C GLY A 350 -1.82 -23.53 13.43
N GLN A 351 -2.46 -22.59 12.75
CA GLN A 351 -3.36 -21.58 13.34
C GLN A 351 -4.85 -21.80 13.04
N ALA A 352 -5.28 -23.00 12.70
CA ALA A 352 -6.66 -23.27 12.31
C ALA A 352 -7.69 -22.77 13.33
N ALA A 353 -7.46 -22.98 14.65
CA ALA A 353 -8.34 -22.47 15.71
C ALA A 353 -8.34 -20.94 15.75
N TYR A 354 -7.18 -20.32 15.64
CA TYR A 354 -7.02 -18.87 15.68
C TYR A 354 -7.66 -18.19 14.45
N VAL A 355 -7.46 -18.75 13.27
CA VAL A 355 -8.06 -18.28 12.02
C VAL A 355 -9.58 -18.37 12.08
N SER A 356 -10.14 -19.52 12.51
CA SER A 356 -11.60 -19.70 12.62
C SER A 356 -12.23 -18.74 13.63
N ALA A 357 -11.56 -18.49 14.77
CA ALA A 357 -12.04 -17.55 15.79
C ALA A 357 -12.03 -16.09 15.28
N ASN A 358 -11.02 -15.68 14.53
CA ASN A 358 -10.97 -14.36 13.92
C ASN A 358 -11.98 -14.20 12.77
N ALA A 359 -12.13 -15.21 11.91
CA ALA A 359 -13.13 -15.22 10.85
C ALA A 359 -14.57 -15.10 11.39
N PHE A 360 -14.83 -15.70 12.57
CA PHE A 360 -16.12 -15.51 13.26
C PHE A 360 -16.36 -14.03 13.61
N MET A 361 -15.34 -13.32 14.11
CA MET A 361 -15.47 -11.90 14.43
C MET A 361 -15.71 -11.05 13.17
N ASP A 362 -15.04 -11.37 12.07
CA ASP A 362 -15.27 -10.70 10.79
C ASP A 362 -16.70 -10.89 10.30
N ALA A 363 -17.23 -12.13 10.38
CA ALA A 363 -18.62 -12.43 10.06
C ALA A 363 -19.61 -11.71 10.98
N LEU A 364 -19.29 -11.59 12.28
CA LEU A 364 -20.10 -10.85 13.24
C LEU A 364 -20.15 -9.35 12.91
N ALA A 365 -19.04 -8.76 12.49
CA ALA A 365 -19.01 -7.35 12.06
C ALA A 365 -19.90 -7.13 10.83
N LEU A 366 -19.81 -8.00 9.83
CA LEU A 366 -20.68 -7.98 8.64
C LEU A 366 -22.15 -8.11 9.02
N ASN A 367 -22.50 -9.06 9.89
CA ASN A 367 -23.86 -9.26 10.37
C ASN A 367 -24.40 -8.02 11.12
N ARG A 368 -23.59 -7.40 11.99
CA ARG A 368 -24.02 -6.19 12.70
C ARG A 368 -24.29 -5.05 11.71
N ARG A 369 -23.40 -4.82 10.74
CA ARG A 369 -23.57 -3.76 9.72
C ARG A 369 -24.79 -3.99 8.85
N SER A 370 -25.10 -5.25 8.47
CA SER A 370 -26.31 -5.56 7.71
C SER A 370 -27.60 -5.31 8.49
N ASN A 371 -27.52 -5.26 9.83
CA ASN A 371 -28.60 -4.89 10.73
C ASN A 371 -28.55 -3.42 11.19
N ASN A 372 -27.83 -2.56 10.48
CA ASN A 372 -27.64 -1.14 10.79
C ASN A 372 -27.06 -0.88 12.20
N LEU A 373 -26.29 -1.82 12.73
CA LEU A 373 -25.56 -1.66 13.99
C LEU A 373 -24.11 -1.32 13.71
N PRO A 374 -23.48 -0.42 14.50
CA PRO A 374 -22.08 -0.11 14.31
C PRO A 374 -21.20 -1.35 14.52
N ALA A 375 -20.28 -1.58 13.60
CA ALA A 375 -19.25 -2.61 13.74
C ALA A 375 -18.08 -2.34 12.80
N LEU A 376 -16.88 -2.71 13.27
CA LEU A 376 -15.65 -2.70 12.51
C LEU A 376 -14.77 -3.86 12.99
N SER A 377 -14.42 -4.78 12.11
CA SER A 377 -13.41 -5.79 12.36
C SER A 377 -12.13 -5.40 11.64
N ILE A 378 -11.03 -5.31 12.38
CA ILE A 378 -9.72 -4.98 11.81
C ILE A 378 -8.82 -6.21 11.87
N GLN A 379 -8.44 -6.72 10.72
CA GLN A 379 -7.51 -7.84 10.55
C GLN A 379 -6.08 -7.31 10.66
N TYR A 380 -5.61 -7.09 11.89
CA TYR A 380 -4.26 -6.60 12.13
C TYR A 380 -3.21 -7.63 11.75
N GLY A 381 -2.11 -7.16 11.15
CA GLY A 381 -0.86 -7.90 11.05
C GLY A 381 -0.25 -8.16 12.42
N THR A 382 0.92 -8.79 12.43
CA THR A 382 1.70 -9.00 13.68
C THR A 382 2.06 -7.66 14.29
N VAL A 383 1.85 -7.52 15.61
CA VAL A 383 2.23 -6.30 16.35
C VAL A 383 3.50 -6.59 17.15
N ALA A 384 4.51 -5.72 17.02
CA ALA A 384 5.79 -5.83 17.71
C ALA A 384 5.64 -5.52 19.20
N ASP A 385 6.54 -6.07 20.00
CA ASP A 385 6.77 -5.78 21.42
C ASP A 385 5.57 -5.95 22.37
N VAL A 386 4.35 -6.04 21.85
CA VAL A 386 3.13 -6.21 22.63
C VAL A 386 2.16 -7.14 21.91
N GLY A 387 1.37 -7.89 22.67
CA GLY A 387 0.34 -8.78 22.13
C GLY A 387 0.76 -10.24 22.08
N LEU A 388 -0.09 -11.07 21.44
CA LEU A 388 0.03 -12.52 21.46
C LEU A 388 1.26 -13.05 20.70
N ALA A 389 1.84 -12.28 19.80
CA ALA A 389 2.99 -12.68 18.98
C ALA A 389 4.34 -12.42 19.69
N ALA A 390 4.38 -11.54 20.68
CA ALA A 390 5.62 -11.19 21.40
C ALA A 390 6.13 -12.29 22.34
N THR A 391 5.35 -13.34 22.57
CA THR A 391 5.67 -14.39 23.53
C THR A 391 6.45 -15.60 22.95
N ASN A 392 6.75 -15.61 21.63
CA ASN A 392 7.46 -16.71 20.95
C ASN A 392 8.55 -16.19 20.01
N ASP A 393 9.81 -16.43 20.34
CA ASP A 393 11.01 -15.88 19.66
C ASP A 393 11.17 -16.22 18.16
N ASN A 394 10.57 -17.28 17.65
CA ASN A 394 10.76 -17.72 16.26
C ASN A 394 9.65 -17.29 15.29
N ARG A 395 8.59 -16.66 15.78
CA ARG A 395 7.43 -16.32 14.93
C ARG A 395 7.64 -15.04 14.13
N GLY A 396 8.26 -14.04 14.74
CA GLY A 396 8.59 -12.78 14.08
C GLY A 396 9.54 -12.97 12.90
N ASP A 397 10.50 -13.86 13.02
CA ASP A 397 11.48 -14.15 11.96
C ASP A 397 10.84 -14.88 10.77
N ARG A 398 9.97 -15.86 11.02
CA ARG A 398 9.22 -16.55 9.95
C ARG A 398 8.36 -15.59 9.14
N LEU A 399 7.63 -14.68 9.80
CA LEU A 399 6.78 -13.70 9.12
C LEU A 399 7.61 -12.70 8.31
N ARG A 400 8.79 -12.30 8.80
CA ARG A 400 9.73 -11.47 8.02
C ARG A 400 10.27 -12.19 6.78
N GLU A 401 10.54 -13.50 6.89
CA GLU A 401 10.91 -14.32 5.73
C GLU A 401 9.78 -14.41 4.70
N GLU A 402 8.53 -14.39 5.14
CA GLU A 402 7.31 -14.37 4.31
C GLU A 402 6.95 -12.96 3.81
N GLY A 403 7.78 -11.94 4.06
CA GLY A 403 7.55 -10.57 3.62
C GLY A 403 6.57 -9.75 4.48
N VAL A 404 6.19 -10.25 5.68
CA VAL A 404 5.30 -9.54 6.59
C VAL A 404 6.11 -8.82 7.67
N SER A 405 6.10 -7.48 7.65
CA SER A 405 6.73 -6.66 8.69
C SER A 405 5.76 -6.39 9.85
N PRO A 406 6.25 -6.41 11.12
CA PRO A 406 5.40 -6.15 12.28
C PRO A 406 4.95 -4.68 12.32
N LEU A 407 3.70 -4.47 12.73
CA LEU A 407 3.13 -3.17 13.08
C LEU A 407 3.69 -2.73 14.46
N GLN A 408 3.86 -1.42 14.65
CA GLN A 408 4.07 -0.88 15.99
C GLN A 408 2.72 -0.73 16.72
N PRO A 409 2.68 -0.75 18.06
CA PRO A 409 1.42 -0.56 18.81
C PRO A 409 0.67 0.72 18.45
N GLN A 410 1.41 1.80 18.13
CA GLN A 410 0.86 3.09 17.72
C GLN A 410 0.23 3.02 16.31
N ASP A 411 0.73 2.17 15.44
CA ASP A 411 0.14 1.96 14.10
C ASP A 411 -1.31 1.47 14.23
N CYS A 412 -1.60 0.64 15.25
CA CYS A 412 -2.95 0.12 15.47
C CYS A 412 -3.99 1.23 15.69
N THR A 413 -3.63 2.31 16.37
CA THR A 413 -4.54 3.45 16.59
C THR A 413 -4.68 4.32 15.35
N THR A 414 -3.61 4.52 14.58
CA THR A 414 -3.63 5.19 13.27
C THR A 414 -4.49 4.43 12.27
N ILE A 415 -4.34 3.10 12.21
CA ILE A 415 -5.15 2.21 11.38
C ILE A 415 -6.62 2.31 11.78
N PHE A 416 -6.93 2.27 13.08
CA PHE A 416 -8.30 2.43 13.55
C PHE A 416 -8.89 3.77 13.13
N THR A 417 -8.15 4.87 13.25
CA THR A 417 -8.60 6.20 12.81
C THR A 417 -9.04 6.18 11.35
N THR A 418 -8.21 5.65 10.46
CA THR A 418 -8.52 5.55 9.03
C THR A 418 -9.66 4.55 8.75
N ALA A 419 -9.67 3.41 9.44
CA ALA A 419 -10.67 2.36 9.27
C ALA A 419 -12.07 2.78 9.76
N SER A 420 -12.15 3.60 10.82
CA SER A 420 -13.41 4.01 11.45
C SER A 420 -14.29 4.88 10.56
N VAL A 421 -13.70 5.59 9.60
CA VAL A 421 -14.44 6.41 8.61
C VAL A 421 -14.77 5.63 7.33
N SER A 422 -14.31 4.40 7.21
CA SER A 422 -14.61 3.54 6.07
C SER A 422 -16.02 2.96 6.16
N ASN A 423 -16.65 2.77 5.01
CA ASN A 423 -17.93 2.06 4.90
C ASN A 423 -17.78 0.53 5.02
N ASN A 424 -16.56 -0.01 5.06
CA ASN A 424 -16.33 -1.45 5.16
C ASN A 424 -16.46 -1.93 6.61
N ALA A 425 -17.13 -3.06 6.80
CA ALA A 425 -17.25 -3.70 8.11
C ALA A 425 -15.97 -4.49 8.50
N VAL A 426 -15.17 -4.88 7.52
CA VAL A 426 -13.93 -5.65 7.70
C VAL A 426 -12.82 -4.99 6.90
N ILE A 427 -11.68 -4.76 7.53
CA ILE A 427 -10.50 -4.13 6.90
C ILE A 427 -9.24 -4.90 7.31
N GLY A 428 -8.42 -5.25 6.33
CA GLY A 428 -7.09 -5.80 6.55
C GLY A 428 -6.06 -4.68 6.70
N ALA A 429 -5.17 -4.79 7.69
CA ALA A 429 -4.14 -3.79 7.99
C ALA A 429 -2.82 -4.46 8.38
N PHE A 430 -1.88 -4.48 7.46
CA PHE A 430 -0.57 -5.12 7.63
C PHE A 430 0.44 -4.51 6.66
N TYR A 431 1.72 -4.61 7.01
CA TYR A 431 2.81 -4.30 6.09
C TYR A 431 3.21 -5.57 5.34
N PHE A 432 3.21 -5.50 4.02
CA PHE A 432 3.58 -6.60 3.15
C PHE A 432 4.65 -6.15 2.16
N ASP A 433 5.76 -6.86 2.12
CA ASP A 433 6.82 -6.64 1.14
C ASP A 433 6.45 -7.40 -0.15
N VAL A 434 6.02 -6.68 -1.16
CA VAL A 434 5.56 -7.25 -2.44
C VAL A 434 6.71 -7.88 -3.25
N GLN A 435 7.97 -7.66 -2.83
CA GLN A 435 9.15 -8.21 -3.51
C GLN A 435 9.58 -9.57 -2.96
N LYS A 436 9.03 -10.00 -1.84
CA LYS A 436 9.20 -11.32 -1.25
C LYS A 436 7.95 -12.17 -1.44
#